data_5dbb64fc208c144df5f9559588e35bf9
#
_entry.id   5dbb64fc208c144df5f9559588e35bf9
#
_cell.length_a   1.000
_cell.length_b   1.000
_cell.length_c   1.000
_cell.angle_alpha   90.00
_cell.angle_beta   90.00
_cell.angle_gamma   90.00
#
_symmetry.space_group_name_H-M   'P 1'
#
loop_
_entity.id
_entity.type
_entity.pdbx_description
1 polymer ?
#
loop_
_entity_poly.entity_id
_entity_poly.type
_entity_poly.pdbx_seq_one_letter_code
_entity_poly.pdbx_strand_id
1 'polypeptide(L)'
;MFDILMYLFETYIQNEAEAMVDNDLLTDELTRAGFHQDEIYKALSWLEKLAALQDADAHPYLTRVSSKSVRIYTSEEMQLLDTQSRGFILFLEQVNVLDFTTREMVIDRVMELDTKYFSMDDLKWVILMVLFNVPGKESAYSQLEDLIFEEQEGPLH
;
A
#
# COMPACT_ATOMS: atom_id res chain seq x y z
N MET A 1 2.02 -4.20 -13.42
CA MET A 1 2.63 -3.35 -12.39
C MET A 1 2.40 -3.86 -10.98
N PHE A 2 1.18 -4.15 -10.61
CA PHE A 2 0.89 -4.64 -9.27
C PHE A 2 1.60 -5.95 -8.94
N ASP A 3 1.69 -6.84 -9.92
CA ASP A 3 2.41 -8.12 -9.77
C ASP A 3 3.87 -7.91 -9.38
N ILE A 4 4.50 -6.89 -9.95
CA ILE A 4 5.88 -6.55 -9.63
C ILE A 4 6.00 -6.05 -8.20
N LEU A 5 5.04 -5.20 -7.78
CA LEU A 5 5.01 -4.69 -6.42
C LEU A 5 4.87 -5.83 -5.41
N MET A 6 4.00 -6.80 -5.71
CA MET A 6 3.82 -7.97 -4.87
C MET A 6 5.08 -8.82 -4.80
N TYR A 7 5.71 -9.02 -5.94
CA TYR A 7 6.95 -9.80 -6.01
C TYR A 7 8.05 -9.16 -5.16
N LEU A 8 8.22 -7.85 -5.30
CA LEU A 8 9.24 -7.11 -4.54
C LEU A 8 8.92 -7.14 -3.04
N PHE A 9 7.66 -6.93 -2.69
CA PHE A 9 7.24 -6.92 -1.30
C PHE A 9 7.52 -8.28 -0.64
N GLU A 10 7.10 -9.36 -1.28
CA GLU A 10 7.31 -10.70 -0.74
C GLU A 10 8.80 -11.05 -0.65
N THR A 11 9.57 -10.70 -1.68
CA THR A 11 10.99 -11.04 -1.72
C THR A 11 11.78 -10.29 -0.66
N TYR A 12 11.56 -8.99 -0.52
CA TYR A 12 12.37 -8.17 0.36
C TYR A 12 11.93 -8.19 1.80
N ILE A 13 10.65 -8.37 2.06
CA ILE A 13 10.17 -8.46 3.42
C ILE A 13 10.47 -9.82 4.03
N GLN A 14 10.21 -10.89 3.28
CA GLN A 14 10.43 -12.22 3.79
C GLN A 14 11.91 -12.52 4.05
N ASN A 15 12.78 -11.93 3.27
CA ASN A 15 14.21 -12.19 3.41
C ASN A 15 14.93 -11.19 4.30
N GLU A 16 14.20 -10.25 4.91
CA GLU A 16 14.78 -9.18 5.72
C GLU A 16 15.94 -8.48 4.99
N ALA A 17 15.87 -8.47 3.66
CA ALA A 17 16.92 -7.90 2.87
C ALA A 17 17.00 -6.41 3.13
N GLU A 18 18.20 -5.94 3.30
CA GLU A 18 18.44 -4.53 3.54
C GLU A 18 17.89 -3.71 2.40
N ALA A 19 17.26 -2.63 2.79
CA ALA A 19 16.54 -1.78 1.88
C ALA A 19 17.38 -1.05 0.85
N MET A 20 18.68 -1.28 0.85
CA MET A 20 19.54 -0.57 -0.08
C MET A 20 19.86 -1.42 -1.28
N VAL A 21 18.85 -1.66 -2.08
CA VAL A 21 19.10 -2.35 -3.33
C VAL A 21 19.18 -1.30 -4.42
N ASP A 22 20.23 -1.38 -5.19
CA ASP A 22 20.42 -0.50 -6.34
C ASP A 22 19.29 -0.75 -7.34
N ASN A 23 18.68 0.31 -7.84
CA ASN A 23 17.60 0.23 -8.83
C ASN A 23 18.03 -0.56 -10.08
N ASP A 24 19.28 -0.46 -10.49
CA ASP A 24 19.77 -1.18 -11.64
C ASP A 24 19.79 -2.69 -11.40
N LEU A 25 20.17 -3.11 -10.19
CA LEU A 25 20.14 -4.53 -9.82
C LEU A 25 18.71 -5.04 -9.74
N LEU A 26 17.79 -4.23 -9.21
CA LEU A 26 16.38 -4.59 -9.17
C LEU A 26 15.80 -4.73 -10.55
N THR A 27 16.13 -3.82 -11.46
CA THR A 27 15.66 -3.86 -12.84
C THR A 27 16.15 -5.13 -13.53
N ASP A 28 17.42 -5.49 -13.35
CA ASP A 28 17.98 -6.69 -13.93
C ASP A 28 17.30 -7.94 -13.39
N GLU A 29 17.08 -7.99 -12.07
CA GLU A 29 16.44 -9.12 -11.44
C GLU A 29 15.01 -9.31 -11.94
N LEU A 30 14.26 -8.22 -12.02
CA LEU A 30 12.89 -8.26 -12.50
C LEU A 30 12.81 -8.63 -13.98
N THR A 31 13.76 -8.16 -14.79
CA THR A 31 13.84 -8.53 -16.19
C THR A 31 14.10 -10.04 -16.33
N ARG A 32 14.96 -10.59 -15.51
CA ARG A 32 15.23 -12.03 -15.50
C ARG A 32 14.01 -12.84 -15.06
N ALA A 33 13.18 -12.27 -14.19
CA ALA A 33 11.95 -12.91 -13.76
C ALA A 33 10.85 -12.87 -14.82
N GLY A 34 11.06 -12.15 -15.92
CA GLY A 34 10.13 -12.14 -17.05
C GLY A 34 9.23 -10.91 -17.13
N PHE A 35 9.45 -9.91 -16.33
CA PHE A 35 8.63 -8.70 -16.36
C PHE A 35 9.08 -7.74 -17.44
N HIS A 36 8.14 -7.00 -18.02
CA HIS A 36 8.46 -6.02 -19.05
C HIS A 36 9.04 -4.74 -18.45
N GLN A 37 9.95 -4.11 -19.19
CA GLN A 37 10.64 -2.91 -18.71
C GLN A 37 9.69 -1.76 -18.36
N ASP A 38 8.63 -1.57 -19.15
CA ASP A 38 7.65 -0.50 -18.88
C ASP A 38 6.95 -0.72 -17.56
N GLU A 39 6.59 -1.96 -17.26
CA GLU A 39 5.94 -2.30 -16.01
C GLU A 39 6.88 -2.17 -14.82
N ILE A 40 8.15 -2.55 -15.02
CA ILE A 40 9.17 -2.40 -13.99
C ILE A 40 9.37 -0.93 -13.63
N TYR A 41 9.45 -0.08 -14.66
CA TYR A 41 9.63 1.36 -14.44
C TYR A 41 8.45 1.94 -13.65
N LYS A 42 7.23 1.57 -14.02
CA LYS A 42 6.03 2.03 -13.31
C LYS A 42 6.03 1.59 -11.85
N ALA A 43 6.40 0.35 -11.58
CA ALA A 43 6.44 -0.17 -10.22
C ALA A 43 7.49 0.55 -9.38
N LEU A 44 8.70 0.73 -9.92
CA LEU A 44 9.76 1.44 -9.20
C LEU A 44 9.39 2.90 -8.94
N SER A 45 8.77 3.56 -9.92
CA SER A 45 8.29 4.93 -9.77
C SER A 45 7.22 5.02 -8.67
N TRP A 46 6.33 4.06 -8.61
CA TRP A 46 5.29 3.99 -7.59
C TRP A 46 5.92 3.88 -6.19
N LEU A 47 6.93 3.03 -6.04
CA LEU A 47 7.63 2.87 -4.77
C LEU A 47 8.39 4.14 -4.36
N GLU A 48 9.00 4.83 -5.32
CA GLU A 48 9.68 6.09 -5.04
C GLU A 48 8.70 7.14 -4.53
N LYS A 49 7.52 7.22 -5.14
CA LYS A 49 6.49 8.15 -4.69
C LYS A 49 5.97 7.80 -3.31
N LEU A 50 5.85 6.51 -3.01
CA LEU A 50 5.47 6.07 -1.67
C LEU A 50 6.49 6.53 -0.63
N ALA A 51 7.77 6.35 -0.93
CA ALA A 51 8.84 6.81 -0.04
C ALA A 51 8.80 8.33 0.16
N ALA A 52 8.51 9.07 -0.90
CA ALA A 52 8.41 10.53 -0.82
C ALA A 52 7.23 10.99 0.04
N LEU A 53 6.15 10.24 0.10
CA LEU A 53 5.00 10.59 0.91
C LEU A 53 5.27 10.50 2.41
N GLN A 54 6.36 9.86 2.81
CA GLN A 54 6.74 9.81 4.21
C GLN A 54 7.22 11.17 4.73
N ASP A 55 7.60 12.07 3.82
CA ASP A 55 8.06 13.38 4.21
C ASP A 55 6.85 14.33 4.31
N ALA A 56 6.39 14.56 5.53
CA ALA A 56 5.23 15.41 5.79
C ALA A 56 5.46 16.86 5.37
N ASP A 57 6.71 17.30 5.34
CA ASP A 57 7.02 18.67 4.89
C ASP A 57 6.84 18.82 3.38
N ALA A 58 7.06 17.74 2.63
CA ALA A 58 6.86 17.76 1.20
C ALA A 58 5.36 17.67 0.82
N HIS A 59 4.52 17.20 1.74
CA HIS A 59 3.09 17.02 1.47
C HIS A 59 2.25 17.61 2.60
N PRO A 60 2.25 18.94 2.75
CA PRO A 60 1.53 19.57 3.87
C PRO A 60 0.02 19.34 3.84
N TYR A 61 -0.54 19.02 2.68
CA TYR A 61 -1.97 18.74 2.60
C TYR A 61 -2.38 17.52 3.43
N LEU A 62 -1.46 16.60 3.69
CA LEU A 62 -1.74 15.42 4.51
C LEU A 62 -1.91 15.78 5.99
N THR A 63 -1.48 16.96 6.41
CA THR A 63 -1.56 17.36 7.82
C THR A 63 -2.62 18.41 8.09
N ARG A 64 -3.31 18.92 7.04
CA ARG A 64 -4.26 20.01 7.19
C ARG A 64 -5.66 19.62 7.63
N VAL A 65 -6.04 18.37 7.45
CA VAL A 65 -7.41 17.96 7.70
C VAL A 65 -7.53 17.33 9.08
N SER A 66 -8.64 17.64 9.76
CA SER A 66 -8.90 17.08 11.09
C SER A 66 -9.05 15.57 11.02
N SER A 67 -8.44 14.87 11.97
CA SER A 67 -8.55 13.41 12.05
C SER A 67 -9.98 12.96 12.38
N LYS A 68 -10.85 13.88 12.75
CA LYS A 68 -12.23 13.56 13.05
C LYS A 68 -13.15 13.68 11.84
N SER A 69 -12.64 14.17 10.72
CA SER A 69 -13.45 14.35 9.53
C SER A 69 -13.72 13.01 8.84
N VAL A 70 -14.95 12.82 8.41
CA VAL A 70 -15.28 11.65 7.59
C VAL A 70 -14.79 11.89 6.17
N ARG A 71 -14.09 10.93 5.63
CA ARG A 71 -13.54 11.05 4.29
C ARG A 71 -14.65 10.96 3.24
N ILE A 72 -14.70 11.93 2.36
CA ILE A 72 -15.61 11.90 1.21
C ILE A 72 -14.79 11.47 0.00
N TYR A 73 -15.22 10.39 -0.64
CA TYR A 73 -14.50 9.86 -1.79
C TYR A 73 -14.97 10.49 -3.08
N THR A 74 -14.04 10.72 -4.01
CA THR A 74 -14.38 11.21 -5.33
C THR A 74 -14.97 10.09 -6.18
N SER A 75 -15.61 10.44 -7.29
CA SER A 75 -16.14 9.44 -8.21
C SER A 75 -15.03 8.52 -8.75
N GLU A 76 -13.87 9.08 -9.01
CA GLU A 76 -12.73 8.31 -9.51
C GLU A 76 -12.24 7.32 -8.46
N GLU A 77 -12.16 7.76 -7.21
CA GLU A 77 -11.77 6.89 -6.11
C GLU A 77 -12.77 5.75 -5.91
N MET A 78 -14.05 6.03 -6.05
CA MET A 78 -15.08 5.01 -5.89
C MET A 78 -15.07 3.96 -7.00
N GLN A 79 -14.50 4.27 -8.16
CA GLN A 79 -14.36 3.28 -9.23
C GLN A 79 -13.40 2.16 -8.86
N LEU A 80 -12.33 2.48 -8.14
CA LEU A 80 -11.36 1.47 -7.69
C LEU A 80 -11.67 0.96 -6.30
N LEU A 81 -12.17 1.82 -5.43
CA LEU A 81 -12.50 1.45 -4.06
C LEU A 81 -14.01 1.30 -3.92
N ASP A 82 -14.49 0.08 -3.98
CA ASP A 82 -15.91 -0.20 -3.86
C ASP A 82 -16.39 -0.01 -2.42
N THR A 83 -17.66 -0.27 -2.17
CA THR A 83 -18.26 -0.09 -0.84
C THR A 83 -17.55 -0.93 0.22
N GLN A 84 -17.19 -2.17 -0.11
CA GLN A 84 -16.49 -3.04 0.84
C GLN A 84 -15.09 -2.53 1.15
N SER A 85 -14.36 -2.08 0.13
CA SER A 85 -13.01 -1.54 0.29
C SER A 85 -13.03 -0.28 1.14
N ARG A 86 -13.96 0.62 0.86
CA ARG A 86 -14.11 1.86 1.66
C ARG A 86 -14.48 1.54 3.11
N GLY A 87 -15.35 0.56 3.31
CA GLY A 87 -15.74 0.11 4.64
C GLY A 87 -14.57 -0.48 5.40
N PHE A 88 -13.70 -1.22 4.71
CA PHE A 88 -12.52 -1.81 5.32
C PHE A 88 -11.54 -0.71 5.77
N ILE A 89 -11.33 0.30 4.94
CA ILE A 89 -10.48 1.45 5.32
C ILE A 89 -11.05 2.14 6.56
N LEU A 90 -12.34 2.38 6.59
CA LEU A 90 -13.00 3.00 7.74
C LEU A 90 -12.84 2.14 9.00
N PHE A 91 -13.01 0.82 8.85
CA PHE A 91 -12.82 -0.10 9.97
C PHE A 91 -11.41 0.00 10.53
N LEU A 92 -10.40 0.03 9.66
CA LEU A 92 -9.01 0.14 10.11
C LEU A 92 -8.72 1.47 10.81
N GLU A 93 -9.40 2.54 10.41
CA GLU A 93 -9.29 3.81 11.11
C GLU A 93 -9.90 3.71 12.50
N GLN A 94 -11.04 3.02 12.62
CA GLN A 94 -11.74 2.88 13.89
C GLN A 94 -10.96 2.06 14.90
N VAL A 95 -10.20 1.08 14.44
CA VAL A 95 -9.36 0.26 15.32
C VAL A 95 -7.92 0.79 15.43
N ASN A 96 -7.70 1.98 14.91
CA ASN A 96 -6.40 2.69 14.99
C ASN A 96 -5.23 2.01 14.27
N VAL A 97 -5.52 1.19 13.29
CA VAL A 97 -4.49 0.64 12.40
C VAL A 97 -4.07 1.72 11.39
N LEU A 98 -5.05 2.48 10.90
CA LEU A 98 -4.79 3.64 10.03
C LEU A 98 -5.13 4.92 10.78
N ASP A 99 -4.34 5.96 10.56
CA ASP A 99 -4.68 7.31 10.97
C ASP A 99 -4.98 8.13 9.71
N PHE A 100 -5.24 9.42 9.86
CA PHE A 100 -5.55 10.28 8.74
C PHE A 100 -4.44 10.24 7.67
N THR A 101 -3.20 10.37 8.11
CA THR A 101 -2.06 10.43 7.19
C THR A 101 -1.88 9.13 6.41
N THR A 102 -1.88 7.99 7.10
CA THR A 102 -1.70 6.70 6.43
C THR A 102 -2.89 6.35 5.55
N ARG A 103 -4.11 6.72 5.97
CA ARG A 103 -5.29 6.54 5.12
C ARG A 103 -5.14 7.27 3.79
N GLU A 104 -4.74 8.55 3.83
CA GLU A 104 -4.56 9.33 2.61
C GLU A 104 -3.43 8.80 1.73
N MET A 105 -2.37 8.29 2.35
CA MET A 105 -1.30 7.64 1.62
C MET A 105 -1.80 6.40 0.88
N VAL A 106 -2.63 5.59 1.54
CA VAL A 106 -3.20 4.39 0.92
C VAL A 106 -4.05 4.78 -0.29
N ILE A 107 -4.94 5.76 -0.14
CA ILE A 107 -5.82 6.17 -1.23
C ILE A 107 -5.00 6.73 -2.40
N ASP A 108 -4.01 7.57 -2.10
CA ASP A 108 -3.12 8.12 -3.11
C ASP A 108 -2.40 7.01 -3.89
N ARG A 109 -1.89 6.02 -3.18
CA ARG A 109 -1.16 4.92 -3.82
C ARG A 109 -2.08 4.01 -4.64
N VAL A 110 -3.31 3.80 -4.18
CA VAL A 110 -4.28 3.04 -4.97
C VAL A 110 -4.61 3.77 -6.28
N MET A 111 -4.82 5.08 -6.22
CA MET A 111 -5.16 5.86 -7.40
C MET A 111 -4.04 5.92 -8.42
N GLU A 112 -2.80 5.73 -7.99
CA GLU A 112 -1.65 5.73 -8.89
C GLU A 112 -1.34 4.35 -9.48
N LEU A 113 -2.10 3.31 -9.10
CA LEU A 113 -1.95 1.99 -9.71
C LEU A 113 -2.58 1.99 -11.09
N ASP A 114 -1.88 1.45 -12.05
CA ASP A 114 -2.36 1.37 -13.42
C ASP A 114 -3.17 0.08 -13.58
N THR A 115 -4.37 0.06 -13.01
CA THR A 115 -5.22 -1.11 -13.04
C THR A 115 -6.69 -0.70 -13.19
N LYS A 116 -7.46 -1.53 -13.87
CA LYS A 116 -8.89 -1.31 -14.03
C LYS A 116 -9.69 -2.07 -12.96
N TYR A 117 -9.09 -3.10 -12.41
CA TYR A 117 -9.75 -3.95 -11.41
C TYR A 117 -8.92 -3.94 -10.14
N PHE A 118 -9.57 -3.69 -9.03
CA PHE A 118 -8.90 -3.61 -7.75
C PHE A 118 -9.74 -4.33 -6.71
N SER A 119 -9.22 -5.45 -6.23
CA SER A 119 -9.94 -6.30 -5.28
C SER A 119 -9.65 -5.91 -3.84
N MET A 120 -10.43 -6.46 -2.92
CA MET A 120 -10.17 -6.31 -1.49
C MET A 120 -8.79 -6.85 -1.11
N ASP A 121 -8.38 -7.98 -1.69
CA ASP A 121 -7.06 -8.54 -1.42
C ASP A 121 -5.96 -7.60 -1.90
N ASP A 122 -6.14 -6.98 -3.05
CA ASP A 122 -5.18 -5.99 -3.55
C ASP A 122 -5.07 -4.80 -2.58
N LEU A 123 -6.20 -4.35 -2.05
CA LEU A 123 -6.21 -3.25 -1.08
C LEU A 123 -5.44 -3.62 0.18
N LYS A 124 -5.63 -4.83 0.68
CA LYS A 124 -4.92 -5.29 1.87
C LYS A 124 -3.41 -5.23 1.68
N TRP A 125 -2.94 -5.65 0.50
CA TRP A 125 -1.51 -5.61 0.19
C TRP A 125 -0.99 -4.18 0.08
N VAL A 126 -1.74 -3.27 -0.53
CA VAL A 126 -1.33 -1.87 -0.61
C VAL A 126 -1.22 -1.26 0.79
N ILE A 127 -2.17 -1.56 1.66
CA ILE A 127 -2.14 -1.06 3.04
C ILE A 127 -0.92 -1.59 3.78
N LEU A 128 -0.60 -2.89 3.61
CA LEU A 128 0.60 -3.46 4.22
C LEU A 128 1.87 -2.76 3.72
N MET A 129 1.95 -2.50 2.42
CA MET A 129 3.10 -1.82 1.85
C MET A 129 3.25 -0.41 2.41
N VAL A 130 2.15 0.33 2.53
CA VAL A 130 2.17 1.68 3.10
C VAL A 130 2.63 1.66 4.54
N LEU A 131 2.04 0.79 5.37
CA LEU A 131 2.41 0.69 6.78
C LEU A 131 3.85 0.25 6.97
N PHE A 132 4.33 -0.66 6.12
CA PHE A 132 5.71 -1.11 6.19
C PHE A 132 6.69 0.03 5.94
N ASN A 133 6.33 0.96 5.06
CA ASN A 133 7.20 2.06 4.71
C ASN A 133 7.13 3.26 5.65
N VAL A 134 6.15 3.33 6.55
CA VAL A 134 6.01 4.46 7.45
C VAL A 134 6.69 4.14 8.79
N PRO A 135 7.71 4.92 9.20
CA PRO A 135 8.37 4.68 10.47
C PRO A 135 7.40 4.82 11.64
N GLY A 136 7.51 3.94 12.62
CA GLY A 136 6.65 3.98 13.80
C GLY A 136 5.33 3.26 13.65
N LYS A 137 5.10 2.58 12.53
CA LYS A 137 3.84 1.86 12.29
C LYS A 137 3.99 0.34 12.36
N GLU A 138 5.02 -0.16 13.00
CA GLU A 138 5.28 -1.59 13.11
C GLU A 138 4.15 -2.33 13.82
N SER A 139 3.58 -1.72 14.84
CA SER A 139 2.46 -2.31 15.58
C SER A 139 1.21 -2.38 14.70
N ALA A 140 0.92 -1.33 13.95
CA ALA A 140 -0.22 -1.31 13.03
C ALA A 140 -0.05 -2.35 11.93
N TYR A 141 1.17 -2.48 11.41
CA TYR A 141 1.49 -3.49 10.40
C TYR A 141 1.22 -4.90 10.93
N SER A 142 1.69 -5.18 12.15
CA SER A 142 1.49 -6.49 12.76
C SER A 142 0.01 -6.80 12.99
N GLN A 143 -0.76 -5.80 13.43
CA GLN A 143 -2.19 -5.96 13.62
C GLN A 143 -2.91 -6.30 12.31
N LEU A 144 -2.55 -5.60 11.24
CA LEU A 144 -3.17 -5.85 9.94
C LEU A 144 -2.77 -7.23 9.40
N GLU A 145 -1.52 -7.59 9.55
CA GLU A 145 -1.03 -8.89 9.13
C GLU A 145 -1.80 -10.01 9.81
N ASP A 146 -2.00 -9.90 11.11
CA ASP A 146 -2.77 -10.88 11.86
C ASP A 146 -4.21 -10.96 11.37
N LEU A 147 -4.84 -9.82 11.10
CA LEU A 147 -6.21 -9.78 10.60
C LEU A 147 -6.34 -10.46 9.24
N ILE A 148 -5.40 -10.20 8.35
CA ILE A 148 -5.41 -10.78 7.00
C ILE A 148 -5.19 -12.29 7.05
N PHE A 149 -4.21 -12.74 7.81
CA PHE A 149 -3.89 -14.17 7.87
C PHE A 149 -4.94 -14.97 8.65
N GLU A 150 -5.58 -14.38 9.65
CA GLU A 150 -6.69 -15.02 10.32
C GLU A 150 -7.85 -15.28 9.36
N GLU A 151 -8.15 -14.33 8.49
CA GLU A 151 -9.19 -14.51 7.49
C GLU A 151 -8.84 -15.61 6.49
N GLN A 152 -7.57 -15.69 6.11
CA GLN A 152 -7.12 -16.66 5.12
C GLN A 152 -7.06 -18.08 5.66
N GLU A 153 -6.73 -18.21 6.92
CA GLU A 153 -6.71 -19.52 7.55
C GLU A 153 -8.10 -20.07 7.81
N GLY A 154 -9.02 -19.27 7.51
CA GLY A 154 -10.38 -19.65 7.37
C GLY A 154 -10.92 -20.56 8.34
N PRO A 155 -11.10 -20.22 9.38
CA PRO A 155 -11.58 -21.07 10.21
C PRO A 155 -12.82 -21.37 9.94
N LEU A 156 -12.96 -22.11 9.78
CA LEU A 156 -13.77 -22.72 9.84
C LEU A 156 -14.48 -22.82 10.90
N HIS A 157 -15.10 -22.20 11.11
CA HIS A 157 -15.93 -22.29 12.24
C HIS A 157 -17.30 -22.24 11.88
#